data_55b31f0083b163c0aaf001b8c9b6061f
#
_entry.id   55b31f0083b163c0aaf001b8c9b6061f
#
_cell.length_a   1.000
_cell.length_b   1.000
_cell.length_c   1.000
_cell.angle_alpha   90.00
_cell.angle_beta   90.00
_cell.angle_gamma   90.00
#
_symmetry.space_group_name_H-M   'P 1'
#
loop_
_entity.id
_entity.type
_entity.pdbx_description
1 polymer ?
#
loop_
_entity_poly.entity_id
_entity_poly.type
_entity_poly.pdbx_seq_one_letter_code
_entity_poly.pdbx_strand_id
1 'polypeptide(L)'
;MANNRPESEHQAAIERTRLAVGRYASVWLAGDRAALAACYHDDFTLHYFGRNPLAGDHRGKAAALGILAEVTRRTNRRLLAVVDVMAGPERGALLVRERFERDGRTAEVERLLVYAVRDGLLSECWVYDQDQVLVDAFLT
;
A
#
# COMPACT_ATOMS: atom_id res chain seq x y z
N MET A 1 -31.32 11.82 9.60
CA MET A 1 -30.49 10.94 10.08
C MET A 1 -29.75 10.20 9.17
N ALA A 2 -28.70 10.67 8.85
CA ALA A 2 -27.98 10.14 7.81
C ALA A 2 -27.39 8.79 8.11
N ASN A 3 -26.80 8.57 9.14
CA ASN A 3 -26.17 7.30 9.43
C ASN A 3 -26.61 6.79 10.77
N ASN A 4 -27.37 5.69 10.76
CA ASN A 4 -27.88 5.09 11.97
C ASN A 4 -27.11 3.82 12.36
N ARG A 5 -25.92 3.65 11.80
CA ARG A 5 -25.10 2.49 12.17
C ARG A 5 -24.80 2.55 13.67
N PRO A 6 -25.07 1.50 14.44
CA PRO A 6 -24.72 1.46 15.84
C PRO A 6 -23.22 1.70 16.01
N GLU A 7 -22.86 2.37 17.10
CA GLU A 7 -21.46 2.63 17.42
C GLU A 7 -20.64 1.34 17.46
N SER A 8 -21.23 0.25 17.98
CA SER A 8 -20.57 -1.07 17.99
C SER A 8 -20.24 -1.60 16.60
N GLU A 9 -21.13 -1.36 15.61
CA GLU A 9 -20.87 -1.77 14.21
C GLU A 9 -19.78 -0.89 13.59
N HIS A 10 -19.78 0.39 13.92
CA HIS A 10 -18.77 1.32 13.45
C HIS A 10 -17.39 0.93 13.98
N GLN A 11 -17.29 0.64 15.28
CA GLN A 11 -16.05 0.19 15.90
C GLN A 11 -15.59 -1.15 15.35
N ALA A 12 -16.50 -2.08 15.11
CA ALA A 12 -16.19 -3.37 14.52
C ALA A 12 -15.65 -3.22 13.08
N ALA A 13 -16.21 -2.29 12.31
CA ALA A 13 -15.73 -2.00 10.96
C ALA A 13 -14.31 -1.43 10.99
N ILE A 14 -14.03 -0.49 11.89
CA ILE A 14 -12.69 0.06 12.10
C ILE A 14 -11.70 -1.05 12.46
N GLU A 15 -12.09 -1.92 13.39
CA GLU A 15 -11.22 -3.01 13.82
C GLU A 15 -10.92 -4.02 12.71
N ARG A 16 -11.92 -4.36 11.88
CA ARG A 16 -11.69 -5.21 10.71
C ARG A 16 -10.68 -4.60 9.75
N THR A 17 -10.79 -3.30 9.51
CA THR A 17 -9.85 -2.57 8.66
C THR A 17 -8.46 -2.56 9.28
N ARG A 18 -8.37 -2.29 10.58
CA ARG A 18 -7.09 -2.27 11.30
C ARG A 18 -6.40 -3.63 11.25
N LEU A 19 -7.16 -4.72 11.44
CA LEU A 19 -6.60 -6.07 11.39
C LEU A 19 -6.03 -6.39 10.01
N ALA A 20 -6.75 -6.06 8.93
CA ALA A 20 -6.29 -6.35 7.57
C ALA A 20 -5.02 -5.55 7.22
N VAL A 21 -5.02 -4.25 7.50
CA VAL A 21 -3.89 -3.37 7.19
C VAL A 21 -2.70 -3.68 8.11
N GLY A 22 -2.95 -3.93 9.39
CA GLY A 22 -1.93 -4.29 10.37
C GLY A 22 -1.28 -5.63 10.06
N ARG A 23 -2.07 -6.61 9.64
CA ARG A 23 -1.54 -7.91 9.21
C ARG A 23 -0.62 -7.74 8.00
N TYR A 24 -1.03 -6.96 7.01
CA TYR A 24 -0.21 -6.68 5.85
C TYR A 24 1.12 -6.04 6.24
N ALA A 25 1.09 -5.05 7.12
CA ALA A 25 2.29 -4.40 7.62
C ALA A 25 3.25 -5.38 8.30
N SER A 26 2.72 -6.26 9.16
CA SER A 26 3.50 -7.25 9.88
C SER A 26 4.16 -8.26 8.94
N VAL A 27 3.39 -8.74 7.95
CA VAL A 27 3.88 -9.69 6.95
C VAL A 27 4.96 -9.05 6.06
N TRP A 28 4.75 -7.79 5.69
CA TRP A 28 5.72 -7.04 4.90
C TRP A 28 7.04 -6.87 5.66
N LEU A 29 6.97 -6.46 6.92
CA LEU A 29 8.15 -6.33 7.78
C LEU A 29 8.89 -7.65 7.97
N ALA A 30 8.15 -8.77 8.02
CA ALA A 30 8.74 -10.10 8.16
C ALA A 30 9.40 -10.61 6.87
N GLY A 31 9.10 -10.00 5.72
CA GLY A 31 9.68 -10.40 4.44
C GLY A 31 9.14 -11.70 3.87
N ASP A 32 7.98 -12.17 4.34
CA ASP A 32 7.33 -13.39 3.84
C ASP A 32 6.52 -13.07 2.59
N ARG A 33 7.09 -13.33 1.42
CA ARG A 33 6.47 -12.98 0.13
C ARG A 33 5.19 -13.74 -0.14
N ALA A 34 5.11 -15.00 0.24
CA ALA A 34 3.91 -15.82 0.03
C ALA A 34 2.75 -15.31 0.90
N ALA A 35 3.02 -15.03 2.18
CA ALA A 35 2.04 -14.48 3.08
C ALA A 35 1.62 -13.06 2.65
N LEU A 36 2.55 -12.28 2.11
CA LEU A 36 2.26 -10.94 1.59
C LEU A 36 1.27 -11.00 0.43
N ALA A 37 1.52 -11.87 -0.54
CA ALA A 37 0.64 -12.06 -1.70
C ALA A 37 -0.76 -12.50 -1.26
N ALA A 38 -0.87 -13.29 -0.20
CA ALA A 38 -2.15 -13.76 0.32
C ALA A 38 -2.98 -12.67 1.01
N CYS A 39 -2.40 -11.50 1.31
CA CYS A 39 -3.12 -10.37 1.89
C CYS A 39 -3.98 -9.61 0.87
N TYR A 40 -3.75 -9.82 -0.42
CA TYR A 40 -4.46 -9.10 -1.48
C TYR A 40 -5.67 -9.87 -1.99
N HIS A 41 -6.76 -9.14 -2.20
CA HIS A 41 -7.95 -9.67 -2.85
C HIS A 41 -7.65 -9.95 -4.33
N ASP A 42 -8.33 -10.92 -4.93
CA ASP A 42 -8.15 -11.25 -6.35
C ASP A 42 -8.45 -10.06 -7.28
N ASP A 43 -9.37 -9.18 -6.87
CA ASP A 43 -9.74 -7.98 -7.61
C ASP A 43 -8.90 -6.77 -7.26
N PHE A 44 -7.78 -6.95 -6.58
CA PHE A 44 -6.95 -5.85 -6.11
C PHE A 44 -6.59 -4.89 -7.24
N THR A 45 -6.84 -3.59 -7.02
CA THR A 45 -6.52 -2.51 -7.94
C THR A 45 -5.51 -1.58 -7.30
N LEU A 46 -4.46 -1.25 -8.04
CA LEU A 46 -3.43 -0.32 -7.61
C LEU A 46 -3.54 0.99 -8.39
N HIS A 47 -3.69 2.09 -7.67
CA HIS A 47 -3.61 3.44 -8.24
C HIS A 47 -2.22 3.98 -7.93
N TYR A 48 -1.36 4.00 -8.93
CA TYR A 48 0.01 4.46 -8.81
C TYR A 48 0.14 5.81 -9.49
N PHE A 49 0.46 6.84 -8.71
CA PHE A 49 0.45 8.21 -9.20
C PHE A 49 1.83 8.66 -9.70
N GLY A 50 1.84 9.82 -10.33
CA GLY A 50 3.05 10.47 -10.78
C GLY A 50 3.19 10.54 -12.29
N ARG A 51 4.38 10.99 -12.71
CA ARG A 51 4.77 11.11 -14.12
C ARG A 51 5.95 10.17 -14.34
N ASN A 52 5.64 8.89 -14.43
CA ASN A 52 6.62 7.83 -14.66
C ASN A 52 5.96 6.69 -15.43
N PRO A 53 6.75 5.76 -15.99
CA PRO A 53 6.20 4.68 -16.81
C PRO A 53 5.26 3.71 -16.09
N LEU A 54 5.28 3.69 -14.76
CA LEU A 54 4.47 2.76 -13.96
C LEU A 54 3.18 3.41 -13.44
N ALA A 55 2.99 4.72 -13.67
CA ALA A 55 1.80 5.42 -13.22
C ALA A 55 0.55 4.88 -13.93
N GLY A 56 -0.58 4.91 -13.24
CA GLY A 56 -1.86 4.49 -13.79
C GLY A 56 -2.69 3.68 -12.82
N ASP A 57 -3.85 3.24 -13.31
CA ASP A 57 -4.75 2.35 -12.58
C ASP A 57 -4.51 0.92 -13.08
N HIS A 58 -4.02 0.07 -12.21
CA HIS A 58 -3.67 -1.31 -12.53
C HIS A 58 -4.68 -2.24 -11.88
N ARG A 59 -5.56 -2.82 -12.69
CA ARG A 59 -6.69 -3.61 -12.21
C ARG A 59 -6.38 -5.10 -12.20
N GLY A 60 -6.75 -5.75 -11.11
CA GLY A 60 -6.52 -7.17 -10.89
C GLY A 60 -5.23 -7.44 -10.16
N LYS A 61 -5.23 -8.47 -9.32
CA LYS A 61 -4.10 -8.80 -8.46
C LYS A 61 -2.81 -9.01 -9.24
N ALA A 62 -2.86 -9.77 -10.33
CA ALA A 62 -1.65 -10.08 -11.11
C ALA A 62 -1.03 -8.82 -11.72
N ALA A 63 -1.83 -7.96 -12.34
CA ALA A 63 -1.36 -6.72 -12.94
C ALA A 63 -0.79 -5.76 -11.89
N ALA A 64 -1.51 -5.59 -10.79
CA ALA A 64 -1.12 -4.70 -9.70
C ALA A 64 0.19 -5.14 -9.04
N LEU A 65 0.30 -6.43 -8.71
CA LEU A 65 1.52 -6.97 -8.11
C LEU A 65 2.70 -6.94 -9.08
N GLY A 66 2.43 -7.08 -10.39
CA GLY A 66 3.45 -6.92 -11.42
C GLY A 66 4.06 -5.52 -11.43
N ILE A 67 3.24 -4.49 -11.23
CA ILE A 67 3.72 -3.10 -11.11
C ILE A 67 4.57 -2.93 -9.86
N LEU A 68 4.12 -3.44 -8.72
CA LEU A 68 4.88 -3.35 -7.47
C LEU A 68 6.22 -4.09 -7.57
N ALA A 69 6.25 -5.23 -8.25
CA ALA A 69 7.49 -5.97 -8.51
C ALA A 69 8.43 -5.15 -9.41
N GLU A 70 7.88 -4.43 -10.40
CA GLU A 70 8.68 -3.58 -11.28
C GLU A 70 9.27 -2.37 -10.54
N VAL A 71 8.53 -1.79 -9.61
CA VAL A 71 9.06 -0.73 -8.73
C VAL A 71 10.27 -1.27 -7.97
N THR A 72 10.16 -2.47 -7.40
CA THR A 72 11.25 -3.10 -6.66
C THR A 72 12.45 -3.39 -7.57
N ARG A 73 12.20 -3.90 -8.77
CA ARG A 73 13.26 -4.17 -9.74
C ARG A 73 14.04 -2.91 -10.12
N ARG A 74 13.34 -1.81 -10.32
CA ARG A 74 13.97 -0.54 -10.73
C ARG A 74 14.69 0.19 -9.60
N THR A 75 14.23 0.01 -8.38
CA THR A 75 14.69 0.84 -7.26
C THR A 75 15.35 0.05 -6.14
N ASN A 76 15.43 -1.29 -6.27
CA ASN A 76 15.94 -2.14 -5.20
C ASN A 76 15.37 -1.73 -3.83
N ARG A 77 14.08 -1.37 -3.80
CA ARG A 77 13.46 -0.77 -2.63
C ARG A 77 13.46 -1.70 -1.42
N ARG A 78 13.62 -1.08 -0.27
CA ARG A 78 13.56 -1.76 1.02
C ARG A 78 12.64 -0.99 1.95
N LEU A 79 11.79 -1.71 2.64
CA LEU A 79 10.98 -1.13 3.71
C LEU A 79 11.89 -0.87 4.91
N LEU A 80 12.02 0.38 5.30
CA LEU A 80 12.81 0.78 6.46
C LEU A 80 11.98 0.81 7.74
N ALA A 81 10.75 1.29 7.64
CA ALA A 81 9.86 1.39 8.80
C ALA A 81 8.40 1.49 8.36
N VAL A 82 7.52 0.90 9.14
CA VAL A 82 6.11 1.26 9.18
C VAL A 82 5.98 2.29 10.29
N VAL A 83 5.80 3.55 9.89
CA VAL A 83 5.78 4.67 10.83
C VAL A 83 4.47 4.71 11.59
N ASP A 84 3.35 4.45 10.89
CA ASP A 84 2.03 4.47 11.50
C ASP A 84 1.08 3.54 10.77
N VAL A 85 0.11 3.01 11.50
CA VAL A 85 -1.00 2.21 10.99
C VAL A 85 -2.27 2.93 11.38
N MET A 86 -3.08 3.28 10.38
CA MET A 86 -4.32 4.03 10.57
C MET A 86 -5.50 3.23 10.05
N ALA A 87 -6.63 3.34 10.71
CA ALA A 87 -7.83 2.63 10.27
C ALA A 87 -9.09 3.44 10.50
N GLY A 88 -9.89 3.54 9.46
CA GLY A 88 -11.26 3.99 9.50
C GLY A 88 -12.21 2.81 9.23
N PRO A 89 -13.51 3.04 9.15
CA PRO A 89 -14.48 1.96 8.96
C PRO A 89 -14.44 1.32 7.56
N GLU A 90 -13.96 2.04 6.56
CA GLU A 90 -13.92 1.56 5.18
C GLU A 90 -12.52 1.51 4.59
N ARG A 91 -11.64 2.38 5.05
CA ARG A 91 -10.26 2.49 4.56
C ARG A 91 -9.28 2.53 5.69
N GLY A 92 -8.11 1.95 5.45
CA GLY A 92 -6.97 2.08 6.33
C GLY A 92 -5.79 2.64 5.59
N ALA A 93 -4.73 2.93 6.31
CA ALA A 93 -3.52 3.47 5.71
C ALA A 93 -2.28 3.04 6.46
N LEU A 94 -1.18 2.95 5.73
CA LEU A 94 0.16 2.80 6.28
C LEU A 94 0.98 4.00 5.88
N LEU A 95 1.60 4.64 6.86
CA LEU A 95 2.67 5.60 6.60
C LEU A 95 3.97 4.82 6.70
N VAL A 96 4.72 4.74 5.61
CA VAL A 96 5.93 3.93 5.53
C VAL A 96 7.12 4.77 5.09
N ARG A 97 8.31 4.32 5.46
CA ARG A 97 9.55 4.85 4.92
C ARG A 97 10.25 3.74 4.18
N GLU A 98 10.63 4.00 2.93
CA GLU A 98 11.35 3.08 2.08
C GLU A 98 12.66 3.69 1.62
N ARG A 99 13.62 2.84 1.28
CA ARG A 99 14.86 3.25 0.64
C ARG A 99 14.82 2.82 -0.80
N PHE A 100 15.09 3.77 -1.70
CA PHE A 100 15.25 3.53 -3.13
C PHE A 100 16.72 3.62 -3.50
N GLU A 101 17.14 2.76 -4.42
CA GLU A 101 18.50 2.76 -4.94
C GLU A 101 18.46 2.47 -6.43
N ARG A 102 19.15 3.30 -7.20
CA ARG A 102 19.26 3.10 -8.64
C ARG A 102 20.48 3.85 -9.19
N ASP A 103 21.30 3.15 -9.97
CA ASP A 103 22.46 3.74 -10.64
C ASP A 103 23.38 4.50 -9.67
N GLY A 104 23.63 3.92 -8.51
CA GLY A 104 24.49 4.50 -7.49
C GLY A 104 23.87 5.63 -6.67
N ARG A 105 22.63 6.01 -6.97
CA ARG A 105 21.88 6.99 -6.17
C ARG A 105 21.01 6.28 -5.17
N THR A 106 20.89 6.85 -3.99
CA THR A 106 20.00 6.35 -2.94
C THR A 106 19.16 7.49 -2.39
N ALA A 107 17.93 7.16 -1.97
CA ALA A 107 17.07 8.11 -1.28
C ALA A 107 16.16 7.36 -0.31
N GLU A 108 15.86 8.00 0.81
CA GLU A 108 14.78 7.56 1.67
C GLU A 108 13.53 8.34 1.26
N VAL A 109 12.43 7.62 1.08
CA VAL A 109 11.14 8.19 0.66
C VAL A 109 10.07 7.83 1.66
N GLU A 110 9.20 8.79 1.95
CA GLU A 110 8.03 8.57 2.79
C GLU A 110 6.81 8.44 1.91
N ARG A 111 5.99 7.43 2.18
CA ARG A 111 4.84 7.11 1.36
C ARG A 111 3.64 6.84 2.24
N LEU A 112 2.48 7.35 1.83
CA LEU A 112 1.21 7.02 2.44
C LEU A 112 0.47 6.05 1.51
N LEU A 113 0.23 4.85 2.02
CA LEU A 113 -0.47 3.80 1.29
C LEU A 113 -1.87 3.68 1.87
N VAL A 114 -2.86 4.11 1.10
CA VAL A 114 -4.26 4.05 1.51
C VAL A 114 -4.89 2.80 0.91
N TYR A 115 -5.55 2.00 1.74
CA TYR A 115 -6.15 0.74 1.34
C TYR A 115 -7.64 0.71 1.56
N ALA A 116 -8.39 0.16 0.61
CA ALA A 116 -9.73 -0.35 0.85
C ALA A 116 -9.62 -1.82 1.20
N VAL A 117 -10.51 -2.29 2.07
CA VAL A 117 -10.52 -3.67 2.56
C VAL A 117 -11.87 -4.30 2.23
N ARG A 118 -11.83 -5.52 1.68
CA ARG A 118 -13.02 -6.31 1.38
C ARG A 118 -12.72 -7.78 1.72
N ASP A 119 -13.62 -8.42 2.44
CA ASP A 119 -13.46 -9.81 2.86
C ASP A 119 -12.17 -10.07 3.64
N GLY A 120 -11.74 -9.08 4.44
CA GLY A 120 -10.51 -9.16 5.23
C GLY A 120 -9.23 -9.02 4.42
N LEU A 121 -9.32 -8.71 3.12
CA LEU A 121 -8.20 -8.59 2.20
C LEU A 121 -8.11 -7.19 1.63
N LEU A 122 -6.92 -6.81 1.18
CA LEU A 122 -6.70 -5.52 0.54
C LEU A 122 -7.30 -5.57 -0.87
N SER A 123 -8.31 -4.75 -1.13
CA SER A 123 -9.02 -4.73 -2.41
C SER A 123 -8.59 -3.59 -3.31
N GLU A 124 -7.99 -2.54 -2.75
CA GLU A 124 -7.57 -1.38 -3.52
C GLU A 124 -6.47 -0.63 -2.76
N CYS A 125 -5.56 -0.01 -3.49
CA CYS A 125 -4.50 0.80 -2.90
C CYS A 125 -4.29 2.08 -3.71
N TRP A 126 -4.17 3.20 -2.99
CA TRP A 126 -3.74 4.49 -3.53
C TRP A 126 -2.40 4.83 -2.90
N VAL A 127 -1.38 5.06 -3.72
CA VAL A 127 -0.02 5.37 -3.25
C VAL A 127 0.24 6.86 -3.37
N TYR A 128 0.44 7.51 -2.23
CA TYR A 128 0.78 8.94 -2.18
C TYR A 128 2.22 9.11 -1.71
N ASP A 129 3.01 9.78 -2.50
CA ASP A 129 4.41 10.03 -2.17
C ASP A 129 4.59 11.44 -1.61
N GLN A 130 5.38 11.57 -0.54
CA GLN A 130 5.72 12.88 0.01
C GLN A 130 6.47 13.73 -1.02
N ASP A 131 7.36 13.09 -1.79
CA ASP A 131 8.13 13.74 -2.85
C ASP A 131 7.93 12.96 -4.15
N GLN A 132 6.86 13.28 -4.87
CA GLN A 132 6.50 12.59 -6.11
C GLN A 132 7.54 12.80 -7.20
N VAL A 133 8.14 13.99 -7.27
CA VAL A 133 9.16 14.30 -8.29
C VAL A 133 10.39 13.41 -8.09
N LEU A 134 10.81 13.21 -6.85
CA LEU A 134 11.92 12.34 -6.53
C LEU A 134 11.62 10.88 -6.91
N VAL A 135 10.44 10.39 -6.54
CA VAL A 135 10.00 9.02 -6.89
C VAL A 135 9.96 8.83 -8.40
N ASP A 136 9.38 9.78 -9.13
CA ASP A 136 9.33 9.72 -10.60
C ASP A 136 10.73 9.63 -11.20
N ALA A 137 11.69 10.37 -10.66
CA ALA A 137 13.07 10.34 -11.14
C ALA A 137 13.72 8.95 -10.96
N PHE A 138 13.41 8.25 -9.88
CA PHE A 138 13.90 6.88 -9.67
C PHE A 138 13.22 5.85 -10.57
N LEU A 139 12.03 6.12 -11.05
CA LEU A 139 11.25 5.18 -11.86
C LEU A 139 11.37 5.41 -13.38
N THR A 140 11.92 6.52 -13.77
CA THR A 140 12.09 6.88 -15.21
C THR A 140 13.43 6.40 -15.84
#